data_b2d2aa6a2e5826310d9af1975fa57129
#
_entry.id   b2d2aa6a2e5826310d9af1975fa57129
#
_cell.length_a   1.000
_cell.length_b   1.000
_cell.length_c   1.000
_cell.angle_alpha   90.00
_cell.angle_beta   90.00
_cell.angle_gamma   90.00
#
_symmetry.space_group_name_H-M   'P 1'
#
loop_
_entity.id
_entity.type
_entity.pdbx_description
1 polymer ?
#
loop_
_entity_poly.entity_id
_entity_poly.type
_entity_poly.pdbx_seq_one_letter_code
_entity_poly.pdbx_strand_id
1 'polypeptide(L)'
;APLLESLGGDLTIQDNTRLSSVDLSSLECVDDYTIEGNDMSESDQYDLLVQLTCASEDSLIVFRADDADDFCATGETTVENVYLNVLGTDPIDLSCIETITGYLEIENSLAPSIDLSNVGTIGDELYIHENDDLESIDLYGLAEVGGYIQLSGNSSLVNVYMDSLETADSYFYVQNNDQLEALELSSLLTIGSTFYFYENQNLGEVSAPVLQEIGGSLQFSWHTSGGAESIYMPSLESLSGDLYLYYSYYIEEVDLSSLVEVGGQVYIYQVNYLESLDLSSLEEVGSQLYVYNTSLDSLDLDSLTEVSSSMAVSNNSSLESLSAPLLESLGGDLTIQDNT
;
A
#
# COMPACT_ATOMS: atom_id res chain seq x y z
N ALA A 1 -37.23 12.90 6.35
CA ALA A 1 -38.14 12.39 5.29
C ALA A 1 -38.71 11.02 5.72
N PRO A 2 -39.77 10.98 6.58
CA PRO A 2 -40.20 9.77 7.27
C PRO A 2 -40.79 8.65 6.36
N LEU A 3 -40.67 8.73 5.06
CA LEU A 3 -41.11 7.72 4.10
C LEU A 3 -40.09 7.44 2.99
N LEU A 4 -38.86 7.92 3.13
CA LEU A 4 -37.76 7.56 2.22
C LEU A 4 -37.19 6.24 2.72
N GLU A 5 -37.44 5.14 2.02
CA GLU A 5 -37.03 3.78 2.40
C GLU A 5 -35.77 3.34 1.65
N SER A 6 -35.45 3.92 0.49
CA SER A 6 -34.26 3.59 -0.28
C SER A 6 -33.74 4.78 -1.08
N LEU A 7 -32.45 4.83 -1.32
CA LEU A 7 -31.77 5.82 -2.14
C LEU A 7 -31.04 5.10 -3.29
N GLY A 8 -31.22 5.56 -4.51
CA GLY A 8 -30.62 4.95 -5.71
C GLY A 8 -29.29 5.59 -6.14
N GLY A 9 -28.59 6.22 -5.23
CA GLY A 9 -27.31 6.90 -5.43
C GLY A 9 -26.77 7.41 -4.10
N ASP A 10 -25.68 8.15 -4.14
CA ASP A 10 -24.95 8.63 -2.97
C ASP A 10 -25.76 9.60 -2.10
N LEU A 11 -25.53 9.57 -0.79
CA LEU A 11 -26.06 10.53 0.16
C LEU A 11 -24.98 11.54 0.54
N THR A 12 -25.20 12.82 0.24
CA THR A 12 -24.26 13.88 0.66
C THR A 12 -24.97 14.88 1.59
N ILE A 13 -24.45 15.05 2.80
CA ILE A 13 -24.89 16.05 3.78
C ILE A 13 -23.63 16.82 4.23
N GLN A 14 -23.31 17.91 3.53
CA GLN A 14 -22.03 18.58 3.68
C GLN A 14 -22.17 20.09 3.91
N ASP A 15 -21.28 20.68 4.72
CA ASP A 15 -21.13 22.14 4.91
C ASP A 15 -22.39 22.89 5.38
N ASN A 16 -23.27 22.23 6.10
CA ASN A 16 -24.48 22.85 6.65
C ASN A 16 -24.22 23.40 8.06
N THR A 17 -23.58 24.55 8.18
CA THR A 17 -23.15 25.17 9.45
C THR A 17 -24.28 25.53 10.44
N ARG A 18 -25.50 25.11 10.20
CA ARG A 18 -26.68 25.28 11.07
C ARG A 18 -27.53 24.02 11.19
N LEU A 19 -27.12 22.95 10.50
CA LEU A 19 -27.82 21.66 10.53
C LEU A 19 -27.39 20.90 11.77
N SER A 20 -28.22 20.88 12.79
CA SER A 20 -27.95 20.24 14.07
C SER A 20 -28.53 18.83 14.20
N SER A 21 -29.39 18.41 13.29
CA SER A 21 -29.89 17.04 13.23
C SER A 21 -30.52 16.71 11.88
N VAL A 22 -30.47 15.46 11.49
CA VAL A 22 -31.14 14.91 10.30
C VAL A 22 -31.92 13.67 10.71
N ASP A 23 -33.18 13.58 10.30
CA ASP A 23 -34.02 12.40 10.51
C ASP A 23 -34.24 11.68 9.18
N LEU A 24 -33.54 10.58 9.02
CA LEU A 24 -33.66 9.64 7.90
C LEU A 24 -34.10 8.26 8.38
N SER A 25 -34.79 8.18 9.53
CA SER A 25 -35.14 6.95 10.25
C SER A 25 -35.92 5.90 9.46
N SER A 26 -36.41 6.25 8.28
CA SER A 26 -37.08 5.31 7.37
C SER A 26 -36.18 4.83 6.24
N LEU A 27 -34.99 5.44 6.08
CA LEU A 27 -34.02 5.02 5.07
C LEU A 27 -33.32 3.77 5.58
N GLU A 28 -33.28 2.74 4.76
CA GLU A 28 -32.37 1.62 4.96
C GLU A 28 -30.93 2.10 4.75
N CYS A 29 -29.94 1.26 4.95
CA CYS A 29 -28.54 1.63 4.75
C CYS A 29 -28.28 2.19 3.32
N VAL A 30 -27.17 2.90 3.13
CA VAL A 30 -26.76 3.52 1.86
C VAL A 30 -25.36 3.04 1.53
N ASP A 31 -25.12 2.64 0.29
CA ASP A 31 -23.84 2.11 -0.17
C ASP A 31 -22.69 3.14 -0.12
N ASP A 32 -23.04 4.43 -0.34
CA ASP A 32 -22.05 5.51 -0.30
C ASP A 32 -22.65 6.79 0.28
N TYR A 33 -21.94 7.43 1.23
CA TYR A 33 -22.40 8.67 1.84
C TYR A 33 -21.26 9.60 2.27
N THR A 34 -21.54 10.91 2.27
CA THR A 34 -20.63 11.93 2.80
C THR A 34 -21.38 12.77 3.84
N ILE A 35 -20.93 12.77 5.09
CA ILE A 35 -21.52 13.56 6.18
C ILE A 35 -20.41 14.33 6.88
N GLU A 36 -20.20 15.60 6.47
CA GLU A 36 -19.11 16.43 6.99
C GLU A 36 -19.47 17.93 7.04
N GLY A 37 -18.74 18.72 7.81
CA GLY A 37 -18.89 20.18 7.87
C GLY A 37 -20.26 20.66 8.37
N ASN A 38 -21.02 19.84 9.09
CA ASN A 38 -22.33 20.16 9.64
C ASN A 38 -22.24 20.60 11.12
N ASP A 39 -23.28 21.28 11.64
CA ASP A 39 -23.38 21.70 13.05
C ASP A 39 -24.10 20.63 13.90
N MET A 40 -23.96 19.35 13.55
CA MET A 40 -24.50 18.24 14.30
C MET A 40 -23.62 17.94 15.53
N SER A 41 -24.27 17.54 16.63
CA SER A 41 -23.50 17.00 17.76
C SER A 41 -22.87 15.65 17.37
N GLU A 42 -21.79 15.30 18.03
CA GLU A 42 -21.12 13.99 17.84
C GLU A 42 -22.13 12.83 18.02
N SER A 43 -23.08 12.95 18.97
CA SER A 43 -24.12 11.94 19.16
C SER A 43 -25.11 11.87 18.01
N ASP A 44 -25.52 13.02 17.42
CA ASP A 44 -26.48 13.02 16.32
C ASP A 44 -25.81 12.51 15.02
N GLN A 45 -24.52 12.78 14.84
CA GLN A 45 -23.72 12.27 13.73
C GLN A 45 -23.53 10.74 13.88
N TYR A 46 -23.17 10.27 15.07
CA TYR A 46 -23.07 8.84 15.37
C TYR A 46 -24.37 8.08 15.05
N ASP A 47 -25.50 8.55 15.58
CA ASP A 47 -26.80 7.90 15.37
C ASP A 47 -27.16 7.82 13.87
N LEU A 48 -26.77 8.85 13.09
CA LEU A 48 -26.99 8.89 11.65
C LEU A 48 -26.07 7.91 10.91
N LEU A 49 -24.79 7.87 11.25
CA LEU A 49 -23.80 6.96 10.65
C LEU A 49 -24.16 5.50 10.91
N VAL A 50 -24.48 5.13 12.15
CA VAL A 50 -24.91 3.77 12.50
C VAL A 50 -26.14 3.35 11.67
N GLN A 51 -27.07 4.28 11.44
CA GLN A 51 -28.25 4.01 10.63
C GLN A 51 -27.92 3.80 9.15
N LEU A 52 -26.96 4.56 8.59
CA LEU A 52 -26.70 4.59 7.15
C LEU A 52 -25.71 3.53 6.69
N THR A 53 -24.85 3.05 7.59
CA THR A 53 -23.84 2.05 7.22
C THR A 53 -24.49 0.69 6.92
N CYS A 54 -24.22 0.17 5.72
CA CYS A 54 -24.71 -1.13 5.25
C CYS A 54 -23.78 -2.25 5.74
N ALA A 55 -23.76 -2.51 7.02
CA ALA A 55 -22.96 -3.62 7.57
C ALA A 55 -23.79 -4.93 7.63
N SER A 56 -23.13 -6.07 7.49
CA SER A 56 -23.73 -7.37 7.80
C SER A 56 -24.03 -7.48 9.30
N GLU A 57 -24.94 -8.36 9.69
CA GLU A 57 -25.28 -8.59 11.11
C GLU A 57 -24.04 -9.05 11.93
N ASP A 58 -23.02 -9.59 11.26
CA ASP A 58 -21.79 -10.11 11.85
C ASP A 58 -20.59 -9.16 11.72
N SER A 59 -20.80 -7.89 11.29
CA SER A 59 -19.76 -6.87 11.17
C SER A 59 -19.63 -6.02 12.45
N LEU A 60 -18.38 -5.79 12.88
CA LEU A 60 -18.06 -4.83 13.93
C LEU A 60 -17.91 -3.42 13.32
N ILE A 61 -18.73 -2.48 13.78
CA ILE A 61 -18.66 -1.08 13.39
C ILE A 61 -18.18 -0.27 14.59
N VAL A 62 -17.12 0.51 14.40
CA VAL A 62 -16.50 1.34 15.45
C VAL A 62 -16.51 2.80 15.04
N PHE A 63 -17.32 3.61 15.70
CA PHE A 63 -17.34 5.07 15.58
C PHE A 63 -16.75 5.78 16.80
N ARG A 64 -16.57 5.07 17.91
CA ARG A 64 -16.03 5.57 19.19
C ARG A 64 -15.21 4.51 19.88
N ALA A 65 -14.33 4.95 20.77
CA ALA A 65 -13.57 4.04 21.63
C ALA A 65 -14.46 3.12 22.49
N ASP A 66 -15.60 3.63 22.97
CA ASP A 66 -16.56 2.83 23.73
C ASP A 66 -17.12 1.64 22.94
N ASP A 67 -17.28 1.76 21.62
CA ASP A 67 -17.75 0.65 20.76
C ASP A 67 -16.73 -0.50 20.73
N ALA A 68 -15.43 -0.16 20.69
CA ALA A 68 -14.35 -1.13 20.78
C ALA A 68 -14.29 -1.79 22.15
N ASP A 69 -14.40 -1.00 23.24
CA ASP A 69 -14.44 -1.50 24.62
C ASP A 69 -15.63 -2.43 24.85
N ASP A 70 -16.80 -2.06 24.36
CA ASP A 70 -18.03 -2.85 24.49
C ASP A 70 -17.91 -4.18 23.72
N PHE A 71 -17.34 -4.17 22.52
CA PHE A 71 -17.07 -5.40 21.77
C PHE A 71 -16.09 -6.29 22.52
N CYS A 72 -14.94 -5.77 22.94
CA CYS A 72 -13.93 -6.55 23.67
C CYS A 72 -14.47 -7.13 24.98
N ALA A 73 -15.42 -6.44 25.63
CA ALA A 73 -16.09 -6.94 26.83
C ALA A 73 -16.97 -8.18 26.59
N THR A 74 -17.37 -8.45 25.36
CA THR A 74 -18.11 -9.68 24.98
C THR A 74 -17.25 -10.93 25.13
N GLY A 75 -15.93 -10.80 24.94
CA GLY A 75 -14.96 -11.89 24.90
C GLY A 75 -14.94 -12.62 23.56
N GLU A 76 -15.57 -12.09 22.54
CA GLU A 76 -15.44 -12.57 21.15
C GLU A 76 -14.09 -12.13 20.58
N THR A 77 -13.42 -13.05 19.86
CA THR A 77 -12.09 -12.80 19.26
C THR A 77 -12.09 -12.95 17.74
N THR A 78 -13.26 -13.31 17.17
CA THR A 78 -13.44 -13.50 15.72
C THR A 78 -14.61 -12.67 15.26
N VAL A 79 -14.43 -11.92 14.19
CA VAL A 79 -15.45 -11.11 13.52
C VAL A 79 -15.47 -11.42 12.02
N GLU A 80 -16.59 -11.14 11.36
CA GLU A 80 -16.64 -11.24 9.90
C GLU A 80 -15.92 -10.05 9.28
N ASN A 81 -16.41 -8.85 9.48
CA ASN A 81 -15.81 -7.62 8.97
C ASN A 81 -15.59 -6.61 10.09
N VAL A 82 -14.64 -5.72 9.91
CA VAL A 82 -14.39 -4.59 10.80
C VAL A 82 -14.38 -3.30 9.98
N TYR A 83 -15.22 -2.36 10.37
CA TYR A 83 -15.29 -1.02 9.80
C TYR A 83 -15.08 0.04 10.88
N LEU A 84 -14.06 0.87 10.72
CA LEU A 84 -13.73 1.97 11.62
C LEU A 84 -13.85 3.31 10.89
N ASN A 85 -14.72 4.18 11.42
CA ASN A 85 -14.82 5.59 11.04
C ASN A 85 -14.96 6.40 12.34
N VAL A 86 -13.85 6.56 13.06
CA VAL A 86 -13.85 7.03 14.46
C VAL A 86 -14.00 8.54 14.52
N LEU A 87 -15.06 9.01 15.17
CA LEU A 87 -15.42 10.42 15.33
C LEU A 87 -14.67 11.12 16.49
N GLY A 88 -14.10 10.35 17.39
CA GLY A 88 -13.36 10.85 18.57
C GLY A 88 -11.86 10.83 18.37
N THR A 89 -11.14 11.57 19.20
CA THR A 89 -9.67 11.64 19.17
C THR A 89 -9.00 10.72 20.19
N ASP A 90 -9.73 9.78 20.76
CA ASP A 90 -9.18 8.78 21.68
C ASP A 90 -8.58 7.61 20.88
N PRO A 91 -7.46 7.03 21.35
CA PRO A 91 -6.93 5.79 20.76
C PRO A 91 -7.95 4.64 20.78
N ILE A 92 -7.91 3.79 19.77
CA ILE A 92 -8.77 2.61 19.67
C ILE A 92 -7.97 1.36 20.01
N ASP A 93 -8.48 0.57 20.95
CA ASP A 93 -7.90 -0.73 21.34
C ASP A 93 -8.85 -1.86 20.93
N LEU A 94 -8.48 -2.58 19.89
CA LEU A 94 -9.13 -3.79 19.39
C LEU A 94 -8.17 -5.00 19.46
N SER A 95 -7.18 -4.94 20.36
CA SER A 95 -6.25 -6.06 20.56
C SER A 95 -6.93 -7.35 21.05
N CYS A 96 -8.22 -7.29 21.41
CA CYS A 96 -9.02 -8.48 21.70
C CYS A 96 -9.37 -9.33 20.46
N ILE A 97 -9.26 -8.77 19.24
CA ILE A 97 -9.57 -9.48 17.99
C ILE A 97 -8.36 -10.31 17.57
N GLU A 98 -8.59 -11.59 17.25
CA GLU A 98 -7.58 -12.52 16.75
C GLU A 98 -7.78 -12.85 15.26
N THR A 99 -9.01 -12.81 14.76
CA THR A 99 -9.33 -13.17 13.38
C THR A 99 -10.44 -12.30 12.81
N ILE A 100 -10.20 -11.77 11.62
CA ILE A 100 -11.19 -11.13 10.76
C ILE A 100 -11.36 -12.04 9.55
N THR A 101 -12.57 -12.60 9.35
CA THR A 101 -12.79 -13.59 8.29
C THR A 101 -13.11 -12.96 6.94
N GLY A 102 -13.53 -11.71 6.91
CA GLY A 102 -13.75 -10.86 5.76
C GLY A 102 -12.75 -9.70 5.73
N TYR A 103 -13.21 -8.47 5.57
CA TYR A 103 -12.37 -7.28 5.41
C TYR A 103 -12.16 -6.48 6.70
N LEU A 104 -11.08 -5.72 6.71
CA LEU A 104 -10.83 -4.60 7.64
C LEU A 104 -10.74 -3.30 6.84
N GLU A 105 -11.65 -2.36 7.13
CA GLU A 105 -11.66 -1.03 6.56
C GLU A 105 -11.57 0.04 7.64
N ILE A 106 -10.65 0.99 7.45
CA ILE A 106 -10.45 2.16 8.33
C ILE A 106 -10.44 3.40 7.46
N GLU A 107 -11.46 4.23 7.62
CA GLU A 107 -11.58 5.47 6.85
C GLU A 107 -12.01 6.66 7.70
N ASN A 108 -11.58 7.86 7.30
CA ASN A 108 -12.01 9.14 7.90
C ASN A 108 -11.94 9.16 9.44
N SER A 109 -11.02 8.37 10.03
CA SER A 109 -10.88 8.23 11.47
C SER A 109 -10.08 9.38 12.08
N LEU A 110 -10.61 9.99 13.17
CA LEU A 110 -9.92 11.01 13.95
C LEU A 110 -9.06 10.39 15.08
N ALA A 111 -9.06 9.07 15.23
CA ALA A 111 -8.22 8.39 16.22
C ALA A 111 -6.74 8.50 15.84
N PRO A 112 -5.86 8.91 16.78
CA PRO A 112 -4.43 9.02 16.48
C PRO A 112 -3.72 7.66 16.39
N SER A 113 -4.29 6.63 17.01
CA SER A 113 -3.74 5.27 16.92
C SER A 113 -4.81 4.20 17.05
N ILE A 114 -4.56 3.07 16.38
CA ILE A 114 -5.44 1.90 16.39
C ILE A 114 -4.57 0.67 16.68
N ASP A 115 -4.95 -0.08 17.72
CA ASP A 115 -4.28 -1.32 18.14
C ASP A 115 -5.11 -2.54 17.71
N LEU A 116 -4.58 -3.30 16.77
CA LEU A 116 -5.07 -4.58 16.25
C LEU A 116 -3.95 -5.63 16.31
N SER A 117 -3.04 -5.49 17.30
CA SER A 117 -1.79 -6.24 17.40
C SER A 117 -1.92 -7.75 17.53
N ASN A 118 -3.09 -8.26 17.93
CA ASN A 118 -3.36 -9.69 18.01
C ASN A 118 -4.10 -10.27 16.80
N VAL A 119 -4.51 -9.43 15.84
CA VAL A 119 -5.11 -9.93 14.59
C VAL A 119 -4.08 -10.75 13.84
N GLY A 120 -4.33 -12.04 13.65
CA GLY A 120 -3.45 -12.96 12.93
C GLY A 120 -3.78 -13.07 11.46
N THR A 121 -5.05 -12.96 11.08
CA THR A 121 -5.51 -13.11 9.70
C THR A 121 -6.65 -12.15 9.36
N ILE A 122 -6.63 -11.65 8.12
CA ILE A 122 -7.73 -10.95 7.46
C ILE A 122 -8.06 -11.74 6.20
N GLY A 123 -9.30 -12.27 6.11
CA GLY A 123 -9.69 -13.19 5.03
C GLY A 123 -9.84 -12.55 3.66
N ASP A 124 -10.24 -11.29 3.63
CA ASP A 124 -10.41 -10.51 2.41
C ASP A 124 -9.47 -9.27 2.41
N GLU A 125 -9.96 -8.06 2.27
CA GLU A 125 -9.18 -6.85 2.10
C GLU A 125 -8.74 -6.20 3.41
N LEU A 126 -7.56 -5.60 3.41
CA LEU A 126 -7.09 -4.60 4.36
C LEU A 126 -7.05 -3.23 3.68
N TYR A 127 -7.99 -2.36 4.02
CA TYR A 127 -8.11 -1.04 3.43
C TYR A 127 -8.07 0.06 4.49
N ILE A 128 -6.99 0.87 4.47
CA ILE A 128 -6.76 1.99 5.39
C ILE A 128 -6.59 3.25 4.56
N HIS A 129 -7.61 4.13 4.58
CA HIS A 129 -7.60 5.27 3.67
C HIS A 129 -8.23 6.54 4.27
N GLU A 130 -7.74 7.67 3.78
CA GLU A 130 -8.28 9.00 4.12
C GLU A 130 -8.33 9.30 5.64
N ASN A 131 -7.37 8.76 6.41
CA ASN A 131 -7.26 8.99 7.85
C ASN A 131 -6.21 10.06 8.13
N ASP A 132 -6.60 11.33 8.05
CA ASP A 132 -5.69 12.46 8.17
C ASP A 132 -5.09 12.64 9.57
N ASP A 133 -5.73 12.15 10.63
CA ASP A 133 -5.29 12.26 12.01
C ASP A 133 -4.62 10.98 12.54
N LEU A 134 -4.65 9.86 11.78
CA LEU A 134 -4.06 8.59 12.19
C LEU A 134 -2.54 8.65 12.09
N GLU A 135 -1.84 8.58 13.24
CA GLU A 135 -0.37 8.61 13.33
C GLU A 135 0.24 7.20 13.31
N SER A 136 -0.47 6.20 13.83
CA SER A 136 0.03 4.82 13.88
C SER A 136 -1.07 3.77 13.86
N ILE A 137 -0.76 2.61 13.27
CA ILE A 137 -1.58 1.41 13.37
C ILE A 137 -0.70 0.22 13.72
N ASP A 138 -1.15 -0.57 14.71
CA ASP A 138 -0.46 -1.78 15.15
C ASP A 138 -1.18 -3.03 14.61
N LEU A 139 -0.54 -3.71 13.68
CA LEU A 139 -0.94 -4.97 13.06
C LEU A 139 0.19 -6.01 13.22
N TYR A 140 0.94 -5.93 14.33
CA TYR A 140 2.15 -6.74 14.56
C TYR A 140 1.91 -8.25 14.44
N GLY A 141 0.73 -8.73 14.86
CA GLY A 141 0.36 -10.16 14.78
C GLY A 141 -0.09 -10.63 13.40
N LEU A 142 -0.37 -9.71 12.47
CA LEU A 142 -0.96 -10.02 11.17
C LEU A 142 0.01 -10.85 10.32
N ALA A 143 -0.38 -12.10 10.00
CA ALA A 143 0.42 -13.01 9.20
C ALA A 143 -0.09 -13.15 7.76
N GLU A 144 -1.40 -12.99 7.53
CA GLU A 144 -2.01 -13.25 6.22
C GLU A 144 -3.14 -12.26 5.91
N VAL A 145 -3.16 -11.75 4.67
CA VAL A 145 -4.26 -11.01 4.08
C VAL A 145 -4.68 -11.72 2.78
N GLY A 146 -5.90 -12.28 2.77
CA GLY A 146 -6.40 -13.06 1.64
C GLY A 146 -6.82 -12.23 0.43
N GLY A 147 -7.00 -10.93 0.60
CA GLY A 147 -7.29 -9.98 -0.46
C GLY A 147 -6.15 -9.01 -0.71
N TYR A 148 -6.50 -7.76 -1.03
CA TYR A 148 -5.51 -6.72 -1.21
C TYR A 148 -5.18 -5.98 0.09
N ILE A 149 -4.01 -5.35 0.10
CA ILE A 149 -3.61 -4.37 1.10
C ILE A 149 -3.53 -3.02 0.42
N GLN A 150 -4.26 -2.03 0.94
CA GLN A 150 -4.16 -0.66 0.46
C GLN A 150 -4.04 0.32 1.63
N LEU A 151 -2.94 1.06 1.63
CA LEU A 151 -2.67 2.19 2.53
C LEU A 151 -2.67 3.46 1.68
N SER A 152 -3.71 4.31 1.79
CA SER A 152 -3.84 5.45 0.88
C SER A 152 -4.40 6.72 1.53
N GLY A 153 -3.74 7.85 1.30
CA GLY A 153 -4.26 9.15 1.73
C GLY A 153 -4.26 9.35 3.25
N ASN A 154 -3.39 8.65 3.99
CA ASN A 154 -3.28 8.81 5.44
C ASN A 154 -2.15 9.81 5.73
N SER A 155 -2.47 11.11 5.69
CA SER A 155 -1.47 12.18 5.61
C SER A 155 -0.62 12.35 6.88
N SER A 156 -1.08 11.87 8.04
CA SER A 156 -0.34 11.89 9.32
C SER A 156 0.28 10.54 9.71
N LEU A 157 0.06 9.48 8.92
CA LEU A 157 0.51 8.13 9.26
C LEU A 157 2.03 8.03 9.19
N VAL A 158 2.66 7.82 10.36
CA VAL A 158 4.12 7.71 10.51
C VAL A 158 4.55 6.24 10.57
N ASN A 159 3.78 5.41 11.28
CA ASN A 159 4.15 4.03 11.56
C ASN A 159 3.02 3.05 11.23
N VAL A 160 3.38 1.99 10.51
CA VAL A 160 2.55 0.81 10.28
C VAL A 160 3.37 -0.42 10.69
N TYR A 161 2.90 -1.14 11.71
CA TYR A 161 3.61 -2.31 12.22
C TYR A 161 2.99 -3.59 11.65
N MET A 162 3.66 -4.23 10.68
CA MET A 162 3.25 -5.48 10.02
C MET A 162 4.40 -6.48 9.90
N ASP A 163 5.25 -6.52 10.93
CA ASP A 163 6.49 -7.35 10.90
C ASP A 163 6.24 -8.85 10.74
N SER A 164 5.06 -9.35 11.15
CA SER A 164 4.69 -10.75 11.05
C SER A 164 4.02 -11.12 9.72
N LEU A 165 3.73 -10.16 8.84
CA LEU A 165 3.04 -10.42 7.58
C LEU A 165 3.89 -11.34 6.70
N GLU A 166 3.36 -12.52 6.39
CA GLU A 166 3.99 -13.53 5.55
C GLU A 166 3.44 -13.51 4.11
N THR A 167 2.14 -13.24 3.95
CA THR A 167 1.50 -13.27 2.63
C THR A 167 0.46 -12.16 2.45
N ALA A 168 0.41 -11.61 1.24
CA ALA A 168 -0.68 -10.81 0.71
C ALA A 168 -1.12 -11.43 -0.63
N ASP A 169 -2.34 -11.99 -0.68
CA ASP A 169 -2.74 -12.82 -1.82
C ASP A 169 -3.09 -12.03 -3.09
N SER A 170 -3.19 -10.72 -3.02
CA SER A 170 -3.45 -9.85 -4.15
C SER A 170 -2.44 -8.70 -4.23
N TYR A 171 -2.86 -7.48 -4.60
CA TYR A 171 -1.95 -6.34 -4.64
C TYR A 171 -1.68 -5.73 -3.27
N PHE A 172 -0.54 -5.06 -3.15
CA PHE A 172 -0.19 -4.27 -1.99
C PHE A 172 0.15 -2.85 -2.46
N TYR A 173 -0.73 -1.88 -2.16
CA TYR A 173 -0.60 -0.49 -2.58
C TYR A 173 -0.36 0.43 -1.40
N VAL A 174 0.65 1.29 -1.53
CA VAL A 174 1.03 2.31 -0.56
C VAL A 174 1.12 3.64 -1.30
N GLN A 175 0.14 4.53 -1.08
CA GLN A 175 0.08 5.77 -1.83
C GLN A 175 -0.39 6.97 -1.00
N ASN A 176 0.21 8.14 -1.25
CA ASN A 176 -0.19 9.41 -0.61
C ASN A 176 -0.16 9.34 0.93
N ASN A 177 0.84 8.66 1.52
CA ASN A 177 1.07 8.66 2.97
C ASN A 177 2.31 9.49 3.25
N ASP A 178 2.14 10.81 3.28
CA ASP A 178 3.25 11.78 3.23
C ASP A 178 4.17 11.75 4.46
N GLN A 179 3.70 11.26 5.62
CA GLN A 179 4.48 11.16 6.83
C GLN A 179 5.02 9.76 7.11
N LEU A 180 4.71 8.76 6.28
CA LEU A 180 5.22 7.40 6.45
C LEU A 180 6.74 7.39 6.29
N GLU A 181 7.46 7.03 7.36
CA GLU A 181 8.93 7.09 7.39
C GLU A 181 9.59 5.80 6.89
N ALA A 182 8.99 4.66 7.18
CA ALA A 182 9.51 3.35 6.76
C ALA A 182 8.38 2.33 6.59
N LEU A 183 8.61 1.33 5.76
CA LEU A 183 7.78 0.14 5.67
C LEU A 183 8.69 -1.09 5.80
N GLU A 184 8.63 -1.73 6.96
CA GLU A 184 9.40 -2.92 7.29
C GLU A 184 8.49 -4.16 7.23
N LEU A 185 8.81 -5.08 6.31
CA LEU A 185 8.04 -6.29 6.05
C LEU A 185 8.95 -7.51 6.25
N SER A 186 9.43 -7.65 7.50
CA SER A 186 10.51 -8.56 7.86
C SER A 186 10.20 -10.04 7.62
N SER A 187 8.92 -10.42 7.61
CA SER A 187 8.46 -11.80 7.41
C SER A 187 7.81 -12.05 6.05
N LEU A 188 7.60 -11.02 5.23
CA LEU A 188 6.86 -11.15 3.98
C LEU A 188 7.57 -12.04 2.97
N LEU A 189 6.91 -13.12 2.56
CA LEU A 189 7.42 -14.14 1.64
C LEU A 189 6.89 -13.95 0.22
N THR A 190 5.61 -13.61 0.08
CA THR A 190 4.95 -13.52 -1.23
C THR A 190 3.91 -12.40 -1.30
N ILE A 191 3.81 -11.79 -2.49
CA ILE A 191 2.71 -10.91 -2.88
C ILE A 191 2.08 -11.50 -4.16
N GLY A 192 0.78 -11.78 -4.13
CA GLY A 192 0.09 -12.47 -5.23
C GLY A 192 -0.05 -11.63 -6.52
N SER A 193 0.07 -10.31 -6.44
CA SER A 193 -0.04 -9.41 -7.59
C SER A 193 0.96 -8.26 -7.50
N THR A 194 0.55 -7.02 -7.74
CA THR A 194 1.45 -5.86 -7.80
C THR A 194 1.80 -5.30 -6.43
N PHE A 195 3.06 -4.98 -6.20
CA PHE A 195 3.56 -4.17 -5.10
C PHE A 195 3.84 -2.76 -5.61
N TYR A 196 3.06 -1.78 -5.14
CA TYR A 196 3.01 -0.45 -5.73
C TYR A 196 3.17 0.67 -4.72
N PHE A 197 4.07 1.61 -5.02
CA PHE A 197 4.33 2.81 -4.24
C PHE A 197 4.14 4.06 -5.10
N TYR A 198 3.36 5.02 -4.58
CA TYR A 198 3.09 6.29 -5.26
C TYR A 198 3.01 7.45 -4.26
N GLU A 199 3.79 8.50 -4.48
CA GLU A 199 3.72 9.74 -3.67
C GLU A 199 3.73 9.54 -2.15
N ASN A 200 4.74 8.84 -1.58
CA ASN A 200 4.99 8.75 -0.14
C ASN A 200 6.26 9.57 0.17
N GLN A 201 6.10 10.84 0.56
CA GLN A 201 7.18 11.84 0.51
C GLN A 201 8.28 11.65 1.56
N ASN A 202 7.99 11.12 2.75
CA ASN A 202 8.96 10.89 3.82
C ASN A 202 9.45 9.44 3.92
N LEU A 203 8.98 8.57 3.03
CA LEU A 203 9.38 7.17 3.03
C LEU A 203 10.88 7.05 2.77
N GLY A 204 11.64 6.57 3.76
CA GLY A 204 13.10 6.41 3.65
C GLY A 204 13.47 5.05 3.08
N GLU A 205 13.00 3.98 3.67
CA GLU A 205 13.32 2.61 3.28
C GLU A 205 12.07 1.76 3.07
N VAL A 206 12.11 0.92 2.04
CA VAL A 206 11.18 -0.20 1.87
C VAL A 206 11.97 -1.48 1.97
N SER A 207 11.75 -2.23 3.04
CA SER A 207 12.53 -3.43 3.38
C SER A 207 11.62 -4.67 3.44
N ALA A 208 11.90 -5.65 2.58
CA ALA A 208 11.29 -6.98 2.60
C ALA A 208 12.37 -8.06 2.37
N PRO A 209 13.22 -8.31 3.38
CA PRO A 209 14.48 -9.05 3.22
C PRO A 209 14.29 -10.53 2.87
N VAL A 210 13.13 -11.12 3.13
CA VAL A 210 12.83 -12.52 2.86
C VAL A 210 11.80 -12.73 1.74
N LEU A 211 11.35 -11.65 1.12
CA LEU A 211 10.38 -11.70 0.00
C LEU A 211 10.99 -12.44 -1.18
N GLN A 212 10.29 -13.47 -1.67
CA GLN A 212 10.78 -14.36 -2.72
C GLN A 212 10.08 -14.14 -4.06
N GLU A 213 8.80 -13.82 -4.04
CA GLU A 213 7.99 -13.73 -5.26
C GLU A 213 7.00 -12.57 -5.20
N ILE A 214 6.89 -11.85 -6.32
CA ILE A 214 5.78 -10.94 -6.60
C ILE A 214 5.07 -11.44 -7.86
N GLY A 215 3.82 -11.89 -7.72
CA GLY A 215 3.02 -12.45 -8.82
C GLY A 215 2.62 -11.43 -9.89
N GLY A 216 2.93 -10.18 -9.71
CA GLY A 216 2.73 -9.07 -10.63
C GLY A 216 3.97 -8.21 -10.76
N SER A 217 3.81 -6.89 -10.67
CA SER A 217 4.88 -5.91 -10.85
C SER A 217 5.38 -5.34 -9.53
N LEU A 218 6.65 -4.94 -9.48
CA LEU A 218 7.20 -4.06 -8.47
C LEU A 218 7.30 -2.64 -9.05
N GLN A 219 6.58 -1.68 -8.46
CA GLN A 219 6.46 -0.34 -9.02
C GLN A 219 6.69 0.76 -7.98
N PHE A 220 7.60 1.67 -8.28
CA PHE A 220 7.81 2.93 -7.57
C PHE A 220 7.62 4.08 -8.54
N SER A 221 6.66 4.97 -8.25
CA SER A 221 6.27 6.03 -9.21
C SER A 221 6.05 7.38 -8.54
N TRP A 222 6.49 8.45 -9.19
CA TRP A 222 6.19 9.84 -8.87
C TRP A 222 6.64 10.31 -7.48
N HIS A 223 7.77 9.84 -6.98
CA HIS A 223 8.41 10.34 -5.77
C HIS A 223 9.30 11.55 -6.11
N THR A 224 8.67 12.71 -6.37
CA THR A 224 9.37 13.91 -6.90
C THR A 224 9.77 14.94 -5.87
N SER A 225 9.21 14.87 -4.65
CA SER A 225 9.49 15.82 -3.56
C SER A 225 10.01 15.14 -2.29
N GLY A 226 10.41 13.90 -2.37
CA GLY A 226 10.83 12.98 -1.32
C GLY A 226 10.52 11.56 -1.77
N GLY A 227 10.46 10.60 -0.85
CA GLY A 227 10.12 9.21 -1.14
C GLY A 227 11.27 8.28 -0.86
N ALA A 228 11.09 7.00 -1.14
CA ALA A 228 12.03 5.95 -0.79
C ALA A 228 13.46 6.28 -1.24
N GLU A 229 14.39 6.23 -0.29
CA GLU A 229 15.83 6.36 -0.54
C GLU A 229 16.44 5.00 -0.88
N SER A 230 15.89 3.92 -0.30
CA SER A 230 16.37 2.56 -0.56
C SER A 230 15.25 1.53 -0.71
N ILE A 231 15.51 0.53 -1.56
CA ILE A 231 14.68 -0.66 -1.75
C ILE A 231 15.54 -1.87 -1.44
N TYR A 232 15.19 -2.61 -0.40
CA TYR A 232 15.97 -3.75 0.09
C TYR A 232 15.14 -5.04 0.06
N MET A 233 15.31 -5.83 -1.01
CA MET A 233 14.62 -7.11 -1.24
C MET A 233 15.61 -8.17 -1.78
N PRO A 234 16.69 -8.48 -1.02
CA PRO A 234 17.80 -9.32 -1.51
C PRO A 234 17.42 -10.78 -1.77
N SER A 235 16.27 -11.25 -1.28
CA SER A 235 15.79 -12.61 -1.52
C SER A 235 14.77 -12.72 -2.65
N LEU A 236 14.39 -11.62 -3.29
CA LEU A 236 13.39 -11.63 -4.36
C LEU A 236 13.95 -12.35 -5.59
N GLU A 237 13.34 -13.48 -5.95
CA GLU A 237 13.77 -14.34 -7.05
C GLU A 237 13.06 -14.06 -8.37
N SER A 238 11.78 -13.66 -8.29
CA SER A 238 10.97 -13.46 -9.51
C SER A 238 9.92 -12.37 -9.40
N LEU A 239 9.72 -11.69 -10.54
CA LEU A 239 8.59 -10.81 -10.83
C LEU A 239 7.83 -11.39 -12.04
N SER A 240 6.54 -11.70 -11.90
CA SER A 240 5.74 -12.13 -13.06
C SER A 240 5.40 -10.97 -14.01
N GLY A 241 5.40 -9.74 -13.50
CA GLY A 241 5.15 -8.50 -14.24
C GLY A 241 6.42 -7.67 -14.46
N ASP A 242 6.29 -6.36 -14.27
CA ASP A 242 7.33 -5.38 -14.56
C ASP A 242 8.13 -5.00 -13.29
N LEU A 243 9.42 -4.70 -13.45
CA LEU A 243 10.18 -3.86 -12.54
C LEU A 243 10.12 -2.42 -13.04
N TYR A 244 9.45 -1.56 -12.30
CA TYR A 244 9.13 -0.21 -12.74
C TYR A 244 9.57 0.85 -11.72
N LEU A 245 10.65 1.58 -12.00
CA LEU A 245 11.12 2.73 -11.23
C LEU A 245 10.97 3.96 -12.12
N TYR A 246 9.98 4.83 -11.81
CA TYR A 246 9.58 5.90 -12.71
C TYR A 246 9.37 7.23 -12.01
N TYR A 247 10.18 8.24 -12.35
CA TYR A 247 10.20 9.55 -11.67
C TYR A 247 10.38 9.45 -10.15
N SER A 248 11.11 8.46 -9.68
CA SER A 248 11.43 8.25 -8.27
C SER A 248 12.83 8.80 -8.00
N TYR A 249 12.92 10.13 -7.89
CA TYR A 249 14.19 10.85 -7.93
C TYR A 249 15.11 10.54 -6.75
N TYR A 250 14.56 10.18 -5.59
CA TYR A 250 15.32 10.05 -4.34
C TYR A 250 15.85 8.64 -4.06
N ILE A 251 15.48 7.64 -4.86
CA ILE A 251 16.04 6.29 -4.71
C ILE A 251 17.54 6.35 -5.04
N GLU A 252 18.37 6.01 -4.05
CA GLU A 252 19.83 5.94 -4.15
C GLU A 252 20.33 4.51 -4.32
N GLU A 253 19.67 3.54 -3.67
CA GLU A 253 20.07 2.15 -3.63
C GLU A 253 18.90 1.18 -3.87
N VAL A 254 19.14 0.16 -4.70
CA VAL A 254 18.20 -0.92 -4.98
C VAL A 254 18.94 -2.25 -4.92
N ASP A 255 18.61 -3.07 -3.93
CA ASP A 255 19.14 -4.43 -3.77
C ASP A 255 18.07 -5.46 -4.17
N LEU A 256 18.24 -6.03 -5.35
CA LEU A 256 17.48 -7.15 -5.90
C LEU A 256 18.45 -8.26 -6.31
N SER A 257 19.48 -8.50 -5.49
CA SER A 257 20.63 -9.34 -5.80
C SER A 257 20.30 -10.82 -6.10
N SER A 258 19.13 -11.31 -5.67
CA SER A 258 18.67 -12.66 -6.02
C SER A 258 17.68 -12.70 -7.19
N LEU A 259 17.30 -11.55 -7.80
CA LEU A 259 16.30 -11.52 -8.86
C LEU A 259 16.82 -12.20 -10.14
N VAL A 260 16.18 -13.31 -10.51
CA VAL A 260 16.55 -14.14 -11.67
C VAL A 260 15.70 -13.81 -12.89
N GLU A 261 14.41 -13.57 -12.69
CA GLU A 261 13.46 -13.37 -13.79
C GLU A 261 12.56 -12.17 -13.59
N VAL A 262 12.38 -11.38 -14.63
CA VAL A 262 11.34 -10.36 -14.78
C VAL A 262 10.49 -10.73 -15.99
N GLY A 263 9.25 -11.22 -15.76
CA GLY A 263 8.35 -11.66 -16.84
C GLY A 263 7.89 -10.55 -17.78
N GLY A 264 7.87 -9.32 -17.31
CA GLY A 264 7.58 -8.10 -18.07
C GLY A 264 8.84 -7.33 -18.47
N GLN A 265 8.81 -6.02 -18.30
CA GLN A 265 9.93 -5.14 -18.59
C GLN A 265 10.69 -4.73 -17.33
N VAL A 266 11.96 -4.45 -17.50
CA VAL A 266 12.77 -3.65 -16.55
C VAL A 266 12.77 -2.22 -17.06
N TYR A 267 12.08 -1.30 -16.38
CA TYR A 267 11.94 0.07 -16.81
C TYR A 267 12.36 1.04 -15.71
N ILE A 268 13.56 1.58 -15.83
CA ILE A 268 14.16 2.53 -14.90
C ILE A 268 14.31 3.87 -15.61
N TYR A 269 13.48 4.83 -15.25
CA TYR A 269 13.39 6.08 -15.98
C TYR A 269 13.32 7.29 -15.04
N GLN A 270 14.30 8.18 -15.18
CA GLN A 270 14.43 9.39 -14.38
C GLN A 270 14.49 9.10 -12.85
N VAL A 271 15.37 8.20 -12.49
CA VAL A 271 15.74 7.89 -11.09
C VAL A 271 17.11 8.54 -10.84
N ASN A 272 17.09 9.85 -10.68
CA ASN A 272 18.28 10.71 -10.88
C ASN A 272 19.38 10.51 -9.84
N TYR A 273 19.07 10.01 -8.65
CA TYR A 273 20.04 9.77 -7.57
C TYR A 273 20.42 8.29 -7.42
N LEU A 274 19.90 7.39 -8.29
CA LEU A 274 20.22 5.98 -8.22
C LEU A 274 21.72 5.76 -8.49
N GLU A 275 22.47 5.46 -7.42
CA GLU A 275 23.89 5.21 -7.42
C GLU A 275 24.23 3.72 -7.42
N SER A 276 23.35 2.89 -6.84
CA SER A 276 23.52 1.45 -6.72
C SER A 276 22.27 0.68 -7.16
N LEU A 277 22.46 -0.27 -8.07
CA LEU A 277 21.42 -1.17 -8.55
C LEU A 277 22.01 -2.57 -8.70
N ASP A 278 21.61 -3.48 -7.81
CA ASP A 278 22.06 -4.88 -7.90
C ASP A 278 21.02 -5.74 -8.61
N LEU A 279 21.33 -6.11 -9.84
CA LEU A 279 20.61 -7.06 -10.71
C LEU A 279 21.57 -8.16 -11.17
N SER A 280 22.61 -8.47 -10.36
CA SER A 280 23.71 -9.36 -10.76
C SER A 280 23.28 -10.81 -11.03
N SER A 281 22.14 -11.25 -10.47
CA SER A 281 21.55 -12.57 -10.72
C SER A 281 20.54 -12.60 -11.88
N LEU A 282 20.20 -11.47 -12.48
CA LEU A 282 19.14 -11.40 -13.49
C LEU A 282 19.55 -12.15 -14.76
N GLU A 283 18.79 -13.21 -15.09
CA GLU A 283 19.05 -14.08 -16.26
C GLU A 283 18.13 -13.75 -17.44
N GLU A 284 16.84 -13.40 -17.16
CA GLU A 284 15.84 -13.24 -18.21
C GLU A 284 14.95 -11.99 -17.98
N VAL A 285 14.70 -11.25 -19.07
CA VAL A 285 13.73 -10.15 -19.13
C VAL A 285 12.72 -10.43 -20.25
N GLY A 286 11.46 -10.66 -19.88
CA GLY A 286 10.40 -11.08 -20.79
C GLY A 286 9.94 -10.01 -21.80
N SER A 287 10.36 -8.76 -21.63
CA SER A 287 10.08 -7.67 -22.57
C SER A 287 11.29 -6.76 -22.75
N GLN A 288 11.19 -5.46 -22.46
CA GLN A 288 12.27 -4.48 -22.64
C GLN A 288 13.13 -4.35 -21.37
N LEU A 289 14.43 -4.12 -21.56
CA LEU A 289 15.30 -3.59 -20.52
C LEU A 289 15.64 -2.13 -20.88
N TYR A 290 15.21 -1.20 -20.04
CA TYR A 290 15.37 0.23 -20.26
C TYR A 290 15.90 0.94 -19.03
N VAL A 291 17.10 1.54 -19.13
CA VAL A 291 17.75 2.31 -18.05
C VAL A 291 18.10 3.69 -18.58
N TYR A 292 17.40 4.71 -18.07
CA TYR A 292 17.51 6.07 -18.57
C TYR A 292 17.59 7.10 -17.43
N ASN A 293 18.60 7.95 -17.52
CA ASN A 293 18.79 9.10 -16.63
C ASN A 293 18.88 8.70 -15.15
N THR A 294 19.93 7.95 -14.83
CA THR A 294 20.34 7.53 -13.49
C THR A 294 21.73 8.09 -13.15
N SER A 295 22.17 7.96 -11.89
CA SER A 295 23.53 8.28 -11.43
C SER A 295 24.44 7.03 -11.33
N LEU A 296 24.02 5.89 -11.85
CA LEU A 296 24.82 4.67 -11.84
C LEU A 296 26.20 4.88 -12.46
N ASP A 297 27.25 4.48 -11.76
CA ASP A 297 28.62 4.39 -12.30
C ASP A 297 28.87 3.08 -13.05
N SER A 298 28.16 2.03 -12.68
CA SER A 298 28.21 0.72 -13.32
C SER A 298 26.83 0.07 -13.42
N LEU A 299 26.62 -0.73 -14.45
CA LEU A 299 25.47 -1.60 -14.62
C LEU A 299 25.96 -3.01 -14.89
N ASP A 300 25.83 -3.85 -13.86
CA ASP A 300 26.25 -5.26 -13.88
C ASP A 300 25.05 -6.16 -14.21
N LEU A 301 25.10 -6.80 -15.36
CA LEU A 301 24.13 -7.76 -15.86
C LEU A 301 24.87 -9.06 -16.28
N ASP A 302 25.84 -9.48 -15.45
CA ASP A 302 26.74 -10.58 -15.79
C ASP A 302 26.03 -11.92 -15.97
N SER A 303 24.87 -12.12 -15.35
CA SER A 303 24.04 -13.32 -15.48
C SER A 303 23.05 -13.26 -16.65
N LEU A 304 22.81 -12.06 -17.23
CA LEU A 304 21.75 -11.86 -18.23
C LEU A 304 22.02 -12.63 -19.51
N THR A 305 21.10 -13.53 -19.88
CA THR A 305 21.17 -14.38 -21.08
C THR A 305 20.17 -13.97 -22.15
N GLU A 306 19.00 -13.45 -21.78
CA GLU A 306 17.94 -13.10 -22.70
C GLU A 306 17.20 -11.79 -22.34
N VAL A 307 16.94 -10.96 -23.36
CA VAL A 307 15.97 -9.87 -23.33
C VAL A 307 15.03 -10.07 -24.53
N SER A 308 13.76 -10.39 -24.26
CA SER A 308 12.82 -10.80 -25.31
C SER A 308 12.42 -9.67 -26.28
N SER A 309 12.73 -8.40 -25.97
CA SER A 309 12.53 -7.26 -26.85
C SER A 309 13.81 -6.41 -26.94
N SER A 310 13.72 -5.08 -26.83
CA SER A 310 14.85 -4.17 -26.97
C SER A 310 15.56 -3.92 -25.63
N MET A 311 16.87 -3.68 -25.71
CA MET A 311 17.67 -3.17 -24.59
C MET A 311 18.14 -1.76 -24.87
N ALA A 312 17.88 -0.82 -23.96
CA ALA A 312 18.35 0.55 -24.08
C ALA A 312 18.95 1.07 -22.78
N VAL A 313 20.19 1.52 -22.84
CA VAL A 313 20.91 2.18 -21.74
C VAL A 313 21.39 3.53 -22.22
N SER A 314 20.73 4.62 -21.76
CA SER A 314 21.01 5.94 -22.34
C SER A 314 20.82 7.09 -21.34
N ASN A 315 21.59 8.18 -21.61
CA ASN A 315 21.60 9.39 -20.77
C ASN A 315 22.00 9.16 -19.30
N ASN A 316 22.81 8.14 -19.01
CA ASN A 316 23.36 7.86 -17.69
C ASN A 316 24.78 8.47 -17.65
N SER A 317 24.87 9.76 -17.30
CA SER A 317 26.11 10.53 -17.46
C SER A 317 27.25 10.13 -16.52
N SER A 318 26.98 9.35 -15.48
CA SER A 318 27.97 8.81 -14.57
C SER A 318 28.46 7.41 -14.97
N LEU A 319 27.82 6.74 -15.95
CA LEU A 319 28.05 5.36 -16.29
C LEU A 319 29.42 5.15 -16.96
N GLU A 320 30.33 4.47 -16.25
CA GLU A 320 31.67 4.13 -16.69
C GLU A 320 31.74 2.71 -17.27
N SER A 321 30.87 1.80 -16.81
CA SER A 321 30.87 0.41 -17.27
C SER A 321 29.47 -0.19 -17.39
N LEU A 322 29.29 -1.01 -18.43
CA LEU A 322 28.13 -1.87 -18.66
C LEU A 322 28.65 -3.28 -19.02
N SER A 323 28.21 -4.28 -18.25
CA SER A 323 28.63 -5.67 -18.44
C SER A 323 27.40 -6.56 -18.68
N ALA A 324 27.43 -7.36 -19.75
CA ALA A 324 26.45 -8.40 -20.04
C ALA A 324 27.12 -9.52 -20.87
N PRO A 325 28.14 -10.20 -20.32
CA PRO A 325 29.00 -11.13 -21.09
C PRO A 325 28.27 -12.41 -21.51
N LEU A 326 27.16 -12.77 -20.86
CA LEU A 326 26.38 -13.96 -21.17
C LEU A 326 25.15 -13.68 -22.04
N LEU A 327 24.92 -12.45 -22.47
CA LEU A 327 23.76 -12.11 -23.30
C LEU A 327 23.83 -12.81 -24.66
N GLU A 328 22.98 -13.82 -24.84
CA GLU A 328 22.91 -14.66 -26.04
C GLU A 328 21.77 -14.26 -26.98
N SER A 329 20.66 -13.74 -26.38
CA SER A 329 19.42 -13.42 -27.13
C SER A 329 18.94 -12.01 -26.85
N LEU A 330 18.70 -11.26 -27.91
CA LEU A 330 18.05 -9.95 -27.89
C LEU A 330 17.00 -9.90 -29.01
N GLY A 331 15.72 -9.76 -28.60
CA GLY A 331 14.59 -9.81 -29.52
C GLY A 331 14.37 -8.55 -30.35
N GLY A 332 15.00 -7.44 -29.98
CA GLY A 332 14.84 -6.14 -30.63
C GLY A 332 16.16 -5.37 -30.75
N ASP A 333 16.08 -4.05 -30.66
CA ASP A 333 17.23 -3.17 -30.85
C ASP A 333 18.09 -3.09 -29.57
N LEU A 334 19.42 -2.97 -29.76
CA LEU A 334 20.36 -2.59 -28.75
C LEU A 334 20.72 -1.10 -28.89
N THR A 335 20.43 -0.30 -27.90
CA THR A 335 20.77 1.13 -27.88
C THR A 335 21.62 1.46 -26.67
N ILE A 336 22.84 1.91 -26.88
CA ILE A 336 23.74 2.44 -25.83
C ILE A 336 24.18 3.81 -26.31
N GLN A 337 23.65 4.89 -25.71
CA GLN A 337 23.94 6.24 -26.18
C GLN A 337 23.91 7.29 -25.06
N ASP A 338 24.66 8.36 -25.27
CA ASP A 338 24.63 9.55 -24.42
C ASP A 338 24.94 9.27 -22.92
N ASN A 339 25.76 8.28 -22.64
CA ASN A 339 26.24 7.93 -21.29
C ASN A 339 27.62 8.59 -21.06
N THR A 340 27.63 9.97 -21.05
CA THR A 340 28.89 10.75 -20.95
C THR A 340 28.70 12.02 -20.14
#